data_5c98377f3fc7dc5dde053f83c0bacf26
#
_entry.id   5c98377f3fc7dc5dde053f83c0bacf26
#
_cell.length_a   1.000
_cell.length_b   1.000
_cell.length_c   1.000
_cell.angle_alpha   90.00
_cell.angle_beta   90.00
_cell.angle_gamma   90.00
#
_symmetry.space_group_name_H-M   'P 1'
#
loop_
_entity.id
_entity.type
_entity.pdbx_description
1 polymer ?
#
loop_
_entity_poly.entity_id
_entity_poly.type
_entity_poly.pdbx_seq_one_letter_code
_entity_poly.pdbx_strand_id
1 'polypeptide(L)'
;MPRTLRLLIAAIMVGALAASLFFGFSRWQDQEVYREVIATEIAEPVGTGAFVEALNRWVYNKEGFAQCQARYVWDPLGSTTMQIFELGGDCSDKSRLLAAMLKSVGMESTLVMLQPCRDCASTHTVVNAETADGDLVSADPVYDLVFPDPGGGYYGVAEVRDDPSILERRLAELSIERGPADKINFHDPDEMKYGFPKTVNWDRDGLFRTAGAGVAMLTDEPFLVQRPHFFEDPKLFLTMASLGLAALCGILLVLFPARRR
;
A
#
# COMPACT_ATOMS: atom_id res chain seq x y z
N MET A 1 33.99 -0.40 27.55
CA MET A 1 33.58 -1.62 26.75
C MET A 1 34.83 -2.35 26.30
N PRO A 2 34.87 -3.71 26.27
CA PRO A 2 35.99 -4.48 25.71
C PRO A 2 36.24 -4.14 24.21
N ARG A 3 37.51 -4.15 23.78
CA ARG A 3 37.89 -3.77 22.41
C ARG A 3 37.24 -4.65 21.35
N THR A 4 37.15 -5.96 21.61
CA THR A 4 36.53 -6.94 20.72
C THR A 4 35.04 -6.66 20.50
N LEU A 5 34.29 -6.37 21.58
CA LEU A 5 32.87 -6.02 21.49
C LEU A 5 32.66 -4.73 20.70
N ARG A 6 33.54 -3.75 20.88
CA ARG A 6 33.46 -2.48 20.14
C ARG A 6 33.71 -2.70 18.63
N LEU A 7 34.67 -3.54 18.26
CA LEU A 7 34.91 -3.89 16.86
C LEU A 7 33.73 -4.65 16.24
N LEU A 8 33.11 -5.54 17.01
CA LEU A 8 31.92 -6.26 16.57
C LEU A 8 30.74 -5.28 16.29
N ILE A 9 30.47 -4.35 17.24
CA ILE A 9 29.41 -3.36 17.07
C ILE A 9 29.71 -2.45 15.85
N ALA A 10 30.98 -2.04 15.68
CA ALA A 10 31.36 -1.25 14.51
C ALA A 10 31.17 -2.03 13.19
N ALA A 11 31.50 -3.32 13.16
CA ALA A 11 31.29 -4.16 12.00
C ALA A 11 29.79 -4.33 11.67
N ILE A 12 28.95 -4.54 12.70
CA ILE A 12 27.48 -4.61 12.55
C ILE A 12 26.96 -3.27 12.01
N MET A 13 27.43 -2.14 12.53
CA MET A 13 27.02 -0.81 12.06
C MET A 13 27.34 -0.62 10.57
N VAL A 14 28.56 -0.97 10.16
CA VAL A 14 28.97 -0.85 8.75
C VAL A 14 28.14 -1.78 7.86
N GLY A 15 27.91 -3.03 8.28
CA GLY A 15 27.05 -3.98 7.55
C GLY A 15 25.60 -3.48 7.44
N ALA A 16 25.05 -2.90 8.50
CA ALA A 16 23.70 -2.32 8.51
C ALA A 16 23.59 -1.10 7.59
N LEU A 17 24.60 -0.22 7.56
CA LEU A 17 24.64 0.91 6.62
C LEU A 17 24.71 0.42 5.16
N ALA A 18 25.55 -0.56 4.88
CA ALA A 18 25.63 -1.15 3.54
C ALA A 18 24.33 -1.80 3.10
N ALA A 19 23.62 -2.52 4.00
CA ALA A 19 22.32 -3.09 3.75
C ALA A 19 21.26 -2.00 3.49
N SER A 20 21.24 -0.94 4.29
CA SER A 20 20.34 0.20 4.08
C SER A 20 20.53 0.86 2.71
N LEU A 21 21.77 1.09 2.31
CA LEU A 21 22.09 1.62 0.98
C LEU A 21 21.65 0.69 -0.14
N PHE A 22 21.89 -0.62 0.00
CA PHE A 22 21.50 -1.61 -0.98
C PHE A 22 19.97 -1.68 -1.18
N PHE A 23 19.20 -1.79 -0.09
CA PHE A 23 17.75 -1.86 -0.19
C PHE A 23 17.15 -0.53 -0.65
N GLY A 24 17.69 0.60 -0.18
CA GLY A 24 17.25 1.93 -0.61
C GLY A 24 17.50 2.18 -2.10
N PHE A 25 18.68 1.79 -2.60
CA PHE A 25 19.01 1.90 -4.02
C PHE A 25 18.14 0.96 -4.88
N SER A 26 17.97 -0.30 -4.45
CA SER A 26 17.10 -1.26 -5.15
C SER A 26 15.64 -0.76 -5.22
N ARG A 27 15.13 -0.15 -4.13
CA ARG A 27 13.82 0.47 -4.11
C ARG A 27 13.73 1.66 -5.08
N TRP A 28 14.76 2.50 -5.11
CA TRP A 28 14.82 3.62 -6.04
C TRP A 28 14.76 3.15 -7.49
N GLN A 29 15.47 2.08 -7.84
CA GLN A 29 15.40 1.48 -9.19
C GLN A 29 13.97 1.02 -9.54
N ASP A 30 13.25 0.38 -8.61
CA ASP A 30 11.85 -0.01 -8.85
C ASP A 30 10.98 1.22 -9.15
N GLN A 31 11.17 2.30 -8.39
CA GLN A 31 10.41 3.55 -8.61
C GLN A 31 10.72 4.22 -9.95
N GLU A 32 11.96 4.11 -10.45
CA GLU A 32 12.29 4.60 -11.80
C GLU A 32 11.54 3.81 -12.89
N VAL A 33 11.49 2.47 -12.76
CA VAL A 33 10.70 1.64 -13.68
C VAL A 33 9.23 2.03 -13.68
N TYR A 34 8.63 2.27 -12.49
CA TYR A 34 7.24 2.70 -12.41
C TYR A 34 7.02 4.06 -13.07
N ARG A 35 7.91 5.02 -12.85
CA ARG A 35 7.83 6.35 -13.48
C ARG A 35 7.97 6.28 -15.00
N GLU A 36 8.85 5.42 -15.51
CA GLU A 36 9.00 5.21 -16.95
C GLU A 36 7.72 4.65 -17.57
N VAL A 37 7.14 3.61 -16.94
CA VAL A 37 5.86 3.03 -17.39
C VAL A 37 4.75 4.07 -17.36
N ILE A 38 4.61 4.81 -16.26
CA ILE A 38 3.60 5.87 -16.15
C ILE A 38 3.78 6.91 -17.26
N ALA A 39 5.00 7.36 -17.49
CA ALA A 39 5.29 8.37 -18.50
C ALA A 39 5.03 7.91 -19.96
N THR A 40 5.09 6.58 -20.20
CA THR A 40 4.90 6.02 -21.55
C THR A 40 3.47 5.53 -21.79
N GLU A 41 2.78 5.03 -20.77
CA GLU A 41 1.52 4.31 -20.91
C GLU A 41 0.30 5.11 -20.41
N ILE A 42 0.50 6.14 -19.56
CA ILE A 42 -0.58 6.92 -18.96
C ILE A 42 -0.55 8.35 -19.53
N ALA A 43 -1.61 8.73 -20.24
CA ALA A 43 -1.70 10.05 -20.88
C ALA A 43 -2.26 11.13 -19.95
N GLU A 44 -3.01 10.73 -18.92
CA GLU A 44 -3.71 11.61 -18.01
C GLU A 44 -2.73 12.37 -17.09
N PRO A 45 -3.01 13.64 -16.78
CA PRO A 45 -2.13 14.44 -15.91
C PRO A 45 -2.02 13.84 -14.49
N VAL A 46 -0.79 13.66 -14.02
CA VAL A 46 -0.52 13.21 -12.64
C VAL A 46 -1.21 14.14 -11.64
N GLY A 47 -1.78 13.55 -10.58
CA GLY A 47 -2.49 14.26 -9.53
C GLY A 47 -3.99 14.41 -9.76
N THR A 48 -4.53 13.94 -10.89
CA THR A 48 -5.97 13.97 -11.18
C THR A 48 -6.65 12.64 -10.88
N GLY A 49 -7.97 12.65 -10.66
CA GLY A 49 -8.76 11.43 -10.52
C GLY A 49 -8.75 10.57 -11.81
N ALA A 50 -8.74 11.21 -12.99
CA ALA A 50 -8.61 10.54 -14.27
C ALA A 50 -7.27 9.78 -14.39
N PHE A 51 -6.18 10.32 -13.85
CA PHE A 51 -4.91 9.63 -13.77
C PHE A 51 -4.99 8.37 -12.89
N VAL A 52 -5.67 8.46 -11.73
CA VAL A 52 -5.88 7.29 -10.86
C VAL A 52 -6.69 6.22 -11.60
N GLU A 53 -7.76 6.60 -12.32
CA GLU A 53 -8.57 5.68 -13.13
C GLU A 53 -7.75 5.00 -14.22
N ALA A 54 -6.96 5.76 -15.00
CA ALA A 54 -6.13 5.22 -16.06
C ALA A 54 -5.06 4.26 -15.52
N LEU A 55 -4.41 4.60 -14.42
CA LEU A 55 -3.42 3.75 -13.77
C LEU A 55 -4.05 2.50 -13.16
N ASN A 56 -5.25 2.62 -12.57
CA ASN A 56 -6.04 1.49 -12.08
C ASN A 56 -6.34 0.50 -13.19
N ARG A 57 -6.80 0.99 -14.35
CA ARG A 57 -7.06 0.19 -15.56
C ARG A 57 -5.78 -0.47 -16.08
N TRP A 58 -4.65 0.22 -16.04
CA TRP A 58 -3.36 -0.36 -16.43
C TRP A 58 -2.98 -1.53 -15.53
N VAL A 59 -3.12 -1.40 -14.20
CA VAL A 59 -2.86 -2.49 -13.24
C VAL A 59 -3.87 -3.63 -13.38
N TYR A 60 -5.15 -3.33 -13.66
CA TYR A 60 -6.17 -4.34 -13.97
C TYR A 60 -5.75 -5.21 -15.14
N ASN A 61 -5.25 -4.61 -16.23
CA ASN A 61 -4.84 -5.30 -17.44
C ASN A 61 -3.54 -6.11 -17.30
N LYS A 62 -2.79 -5.93 -16.21
CA LYS A 62 -1.62 -6.78 -15.93
C LYS A 62 -2.08 -8.22 -15.73
N GLU A 63 -1.42 -9.14 -16.43
CA GLU A 63 -1.71 -10.57 -16.34
C GLU A 63 -1.50 -11.11 -14.93
N GLY A 64 -2.18 -12.23 -14.66
CA GLY A 64 -2.07 -12.95 -13.39
C GLY A 64 -3.04 -12.45 -12.31
N PHE A 65 -3.85 -13.39 -11.82
CA PHE A 65 -4.73 -13.21 -10.67
C PHE A 65 -4.57 -14.39 -9.70
N ALA A 66 -3.37 -14.60 -9.23
CA ALA A 66 -3.11 -15.55 -8.16
C ALA A 66 -2.14 -14.89 -7.18
N GLN A 67 -2.27 -15.20 -5.90
CA GLN A 67 -1.36 -14.66 -4.89
C GLN A 67 0.09 -14.81 -5.36
N CYS A 68 0.84 -13.71 -5.33
CA CYS A 68 2.24 -13.72 -5.72
C CYS A 68 3.04 -14.64 -4.77
N GLN A 69 3.57 -15.73 -5.30
CA GLN A 69 4.32 -16.72 -4.52
C GLN A 69 5.79 -16.33 -4.32
N ALA A 70 6.25 -15.26 -4.97
CA ALA A 70 7.60 -14.77 -4.77
C ALA A 70 7.79 -14.28 -3.32
N ARG A 71 8.97 -14.51 -2.77
CA ARG A 71 9.33 -14.05 -1.43
C ARG A 71 10.61 -13.24 -1.52
N TYR A 72 10.60 -12.09 -0.86
CA TYR A 72 11.75 -11.21 -0.84
C TYR A 72 12.54 -11.41 0.45
N VAL A 73 13.73 -11.96 0.33
CA VAL A 73 14.68 -12.20 1.44
C VAL A 73 14.14 -13.15 2.52
N TRP A 74 12.93 -12.97 3.00
CA TRP A 74 12.37 -13.68 4.15
C TRP A 74 10.84 -13.75 4.04
N ASP A 75 10.26 -14.94 4.24
CA ASP A 75 8.82 -15.22 4.06
C ASP A 75 7.86 -14.19 4.69
N PRO A 76 8.03 -13.78 5.96
CA PRO A 76 7.14 -12.81 6.59
C PRO A 76 7.09 -11.42 5.94
N LEU A 77 8.10 -11.07 5.11
CA LEU A 77 8.09 -9.79 4.36
C LEU A 77 7.21 -9.84 3.11
N GLY A 78 6.85 -11.05 2.65
CA GLY A 78 6.08 -11.22 1.42
C GLY A 78 6.85 -10.85 0.15
N SER A 79 6.10 -10.62 -0.92
CA SER A 79 6.62 -10.16 -2.22
C SER A 79 6.86 -8.65 -2.24
N THR A 80 7.83 -8.20 -3.05
CA THR A 80 7.97 -6.77 -3.39
C THR A 80 6.96 -6.37 -4.45
N THR A 81 6.68 -5.08 -4.56
CA THR A 81 5.81 -4.56 -5.61
C THR A 81 6.40 -4.76 -7.01
N MET A 82 7.74 -4.83 -7.15
CA MET A 82 8.38 -5.20 -8.42
C MET A 82 8.14 -6.67 -8.78
N GLN A 83 8.20 -7.60 -7.82
CA GLN A 83 7.83 -8.99 -8.07
C GLN A 83 6.36 -9.14 -8.49
N ILE A 84 5.46 -8.34 -7.88
CA ILE A 84 4.05 -8.28 -8.30
C ILE A 84 3.92 -7.70 -9.71
N PHE A 85 4.68 -6.66 -10.01
CA PHE A 85 4.73 -6.05 -11.34
C PHE A 85 5.12 -7.06 -12.44
N GLU A 86 6.06 -7.95 -12.15
CA GLU A 86 6.56 -8.96 -13.09
C GLU A 86 5.66 -10.19 -13.19
N LEU A 87 5.09 -10.63 -12.07
CA LEU A 87 4.43 -11.93 -11.93
C LEU A 87 2.91 -11.86 -11.80
N GLY A 88 2.35 -10.66 -11.59
CA GLY A 88 0.96 -10.49 -11.22
C GLY A 88 0.69 -10.77 -9.73
N GLY A 89 -0.58 -10.75 -9.33
CA GLY A 89 -0.96 -10.94 -7.95
C GLY A 89 -2.47 -10.91 -7.72
N ASP A 90 -2.89 -11.21 -6.50
CA ASP A 90 -4.27 -11.13 -6.04
C ASP A 90 -4.74 -9.68 -5.77
N CYS A 91 -5.89 -9.49 -5.13
CA CYS A 91 -6.42 -8.16 -4.81
C CYS A 91 -5.47 -7.33 -3.95
N SER A 92 -4.87 -7.93 -2.95
CA SER A 92 -3.90 -7.24 -2.07
C SER A 92 -2.63 -6.88 -2.84
N ASP A 93 -2.12 -7.78 -3.67
CA ASP A 93 -0.93 -7.58 -4.47
C ASP A 93 -1.13 -6.47 -5.52
N LYS A 94 -2.21 -6.54 -6.30
CA LYS A 94 -2.54 -5.51 -7.31
C LYS A 94 -2.75 -4.13 -6.66
N SER A 95 -3.42 -4.08 -5.51
CA SER A 95 -3.60 -2.82 -4.76
C SER A 95 -2.26 -2.26 -4.25
N ARG A 96 -1.35 -3.12 -3.78
CA ARG A 96 0.02 -2.72 -3.38
C ARG A 96 0.81 -2.17 -4.57
N LEU A 97 0.69 -2.79 -5.74
CA LEU A 97 1.33 -2.31 -6.97
C LEU A 97 0.79 -0.93 -7.36
N LEU A 98 -0.54 -0.76 -7.40
CA LEU A 98 -1.18 0.53 -7.69
C LEU A 98 -0.69 1.62 -6.72
N ALA A 99 -0.71 1.35 -5.41
CA ALA A 99 -0.24 2.29 -4.41
C ALA A 99 1.26 2.64 -4.55
N ALA A 100 2.11 1.66 -4.91
CA ALA A 100 3.54 1.91 -5.15
C ALA A 100 3.79 2.76 -6.41
N MET A 101 3.01 2.55 -7.47
CA MET A 101 3.09 3.35 -8.70
C MET A 101 2.60 4.79 -8.45
N LEU A 102 1.48 4.99 -7.75
CA LEU A 102 1.02 6.32 -7.32
C LEU A 102 2.09 7.04 -6.51
N LYS A 103 2.69 6.35 -5.53
CA LYS A 103 3.77 6.91 -4.69
C LYS A 103 5.01 7.28 -5.50
N SER A 104 5.33 6.56 -6.56
CA SER A 104 6.51 6.85 -7.40
C SER A 104 6.42 8.22 -8.08
N VAL A 105 5.22 8.74 -8.31
CA VAL A 105 4.93 10.06 -8.87
C VAL A 105 4.48 11.10 -7.83
N GLY A 106 4.61 10.77 -6.53
CA GLY A 106 4.34 11.71 -5.44
C GLY A 106 2.88 11.80 -5.01
N MET A 107 1.99 10.92 -5.47
CA MET A 107 0.62 10.84 -5.00
C MET A 107 0.53 10.01 -3.72
N GLU A 108 -0.20 10.51 -2.74
CA GLU A 108 -0.48 9.76 -1.51
C GLU A 108 -1.65 8.79 -1.73
N SER A 109 -1.55 7.63 -1.09
CA SER A 109 -2.59 6.61 -1.15
C SER A 109 -2.51 5.69 0.05
N THR A 110 -3.61 5.01 0.35
CA THR A 110 -3.66 4.01 1.40
C THR A 110 -4.41 2.77 0.92
N LEU A 111 -3.97 1.60 1.38
CA LEU A 111 -4.72 0.37 1.15
C LEU A 111 -5.90 0.29 2.11
N VAL A 112 -7.05 -0.05 1.59
CA VAL A 112 -8.27 -0.25 2.36
C VAL A 112 -8.73 -1.69 2.20
N MET A 113 -8.81 -2.39 3.31
CA MET A 113 -9.35 -3.74 3.39
C MET A 113 -10.87 -3.66 3.54
N LEU A 114 -11.59 -4.33 2.66
CA LEU A 114 -13.03 -4.51 2.73
C LEU A 114 -13.37 -5.84 3.40
N GLN A 115 -14.48 -5.87 4.13
CA GLN A 115 -14.92 -7.05 4.85
C GLN A 115 -16.44 -7.12 4.90
N PRO A 116 -17.05 -8.34 4.94
CA PRO A 116 -18.50 -8.52 4.90
C PRO A 116 -19.20 -8.06 6.19
N CYS A 117 -18.48 -7.97 7.31
CA CYS A 117 -18.98 -7.45 8.58
C CYS A 117 -17.84 -6.84 9.41
N ARG A 118 -18.17 -6.09 10.47
CA ARG A 118 -17.20 -5.37 11.32
C ARG A 118 -16.07 -6.27 11.86
N ASP A 119 -16.41 -7.48 12.27
CA ASP A 119 -15.48 -8.42 12.93
C ASP A 119 -15.09 -9.60 12.02
N CYS A 120 -15.46 -9.52 10.74
CA CYS A 120 -15.09 -10.53 9.75
C CYS A 120 -13.64 -10.34 9.26
N ALA A 121 -13.09 -11.42 8.70
CA ALA A 121 -11.83 -11.32 7.96
C ALA A 121 -12.02 -10.44 6.71
N SER A 122 -10.95 -9.74 6.32
CA SER A 122 -10.94 -9.01 5.05
C SER A 122 -11.01 -10.00 3.89
N THR A 123 -11.90 -9.73 2.95
CA THR A 123 -12.11 -10.54 1.75
C THR A 123 -11.52 -9.87 0.51
N HIS A 124 -11.36 -8.54 0.54
CA HIS A 124 -10.90 -7.77 -0.60
C HIS A 124 -10.04 -6.57 -0.17
N THR A 125 -9.23 -6.03 -1.08
CA THR A 125 -8.39 -4.87 -0.83
C THR A 125 -8.47 -3.92 -2.01
N VAL A 126 -8.70 -2.64 -1.72
CA VAL A 126 -8.75 -1.53 -2.67
C VAL A 126 -7.78 -0.43 -2.28
N VAL A 127 -7.61 0.57 -3.12
CA VAL A 127 -6.77 1.75 -2.89
C VAL A 127 -7.65 2.97 -2.70
N ASN A 128 -7.36 3.80 -1.71
CA ASN A 128 -7.90 5.15 -1.59
C ASN A 128 -6.75 6.12 -1.90
N ALA A 129 -6.81 6.79 -3.05
CA ALA A 129 -5.77 7.69 -3.55
C ALA A 129 -6.18 9.15 -3.36
N GLU A 130 -5.22 10.02 -3.03
CA GLU A 130 -5.44 11.45 -2.86
C GLU A 130 -4.98 12.21 -4.12
N THR A 131 -5.85 13.03 -4.67
CA THR A 131 -5.54 13.91 -5.81
C THR A 131 -4.76 15.15 -5.36
N ALA A 132 -4.24 15.92 -6.30
CA ALA A 132 -3.55 17.17 -6.02
C ALA A 132 -4.45 18.23 -5.36
N ASP A 133 -5.76 18.15 -5.58
CA ASP A 133 -6.76 19.05 -4.99
C ASP A 133 -7.23 18.56 -3.60
N GLY A 134 -6.76 17.41 -3.14
CA GLY A 134 -7.10 16.81 -1.86
C GLY A 134 -8.35 15.91 -1.89
N ASP A 135 -8.94 15.70 -3.07
CA ASP A 135 -10.05 14.77 -3.23
C ASP A 135 -9.57 13.33 -3.15
N LEU A 136 -10.42 12.45 -2.64
CA LEU A 136 -10.12 11.03 -2.53
C LEU A 136 -10.77 10.24 -3.66
N VAL A 137 -10.03 9.28 -4.22
CA VAL A 137 -10.48 8.38 -5.29
C VAL A 137 -10.34 6.95 -4.81
N SER A 138 -11.47 6.25 -4.67
CA SER A 138 -11.46 4.80 -4.44
C SER A 138 -11.21 4.06 -5.74
N ALA A 139 -10.18 3.20 -5.77
CA ALA A 139 -9.75 2.45 -6.95
C ALA A 139 -9.56 0.97 -6.63
N ASP A 140 -10.19 0.11 -7.42
CA ASP A 140 -10.09 -1.34 -7.33
C ASP A 140 -9.42 -1.91 -8.58
N PRO A 141 -8.14 -2.28 -8.51
CA PRO A 141 -7.40 -2.78 -9.66
C PRO A 141 -7.72 -4.24 -10.03
N VAL A 142 -8.62 -4.89 -9.32
CA VAL A 142 -9.09 -6.26 -9.66
C VAL A 142 -10.26 -6.22 -10.62
N TYR A 143 -11.14 -5.25 -10.43
CA TYR A 143 -12.37 -5.10 -11.23
C TYR A 143 -12.32 -3.88 -12.17
N ASP A 144 -11.20 -3.15 -12.22
CA ASP A 144 -11.09 -1.85 -12.91
C ASP A 144 -12.26 -0.93 -12.49
N LEU A 145 -12.45 -0.83 -11.17
CA LEU A 145 -13.58 -0.12 -10.59
C LEU A 145 -13.09 1.17 -9.93
N VAL A 146 -13.64 2.28 -10.39
CA VAL A 146 -13.57 3.60 -9.78
C VAL A 146 -14.96 4.22 -9.78
N PHE A 147 -15.20 5.23 -8.99
CA PHE A 147 -16.52 5.82 -8.78
C PHE A 147 -16.55 7.29 -9.20
N PRO A 148 -16.80 7.60 -10.50
CA PRO A 148 -16.97 8.99 -10.94
C PRO A 148 -18.19 9.64 -10.29
N ASP A 149 -18.02 10.91 -9.85
CA ASP A 149 -19.11 11.74 -9.37
C ASP A 149 -19.79 12.44 -10.56
N PRO A 150 -21.13 12.34 -10.73
CA PRO A 150 -21.86 13.09 -11.76
C PRO A 150 -21.69 14.62 -11.68
N GLY A 151 -21.34 15.15 -10.50
CA GLY A 151 -21.02 16.57 -10.30
C GLY A 151 -19.61 16.97 -10.74
N GLY A 152 -18.80 16.00 -11.15
CA GLY A 152 -17.39 16.15 -11.47
C GLY A 152 -16.51 15.63 -10.31
N GLY A 153 -15.39 15.00 -10.63
CA GLY A 153 -14.51 14.35 -9.65
C GLY A 153 -14.81 12.86 -9.44
N TYR A 154 -14.48 12.37 -8.27
CA TYR A 154 -14.58 10.94 -7.92
C TYR A 154 -14.98 10.79 -6.45
N TYR A 155 -15.56 9.65 -6.11
CA TYR A 155 -15.86 9.28 -4.73
C TYR A 155 -14.70 8.46 -4.13
N GLY A 156 -14.32 8.76 -2.90
CA GLY A 156 -13.46 7.96 -2.08
C GLY A 156 -14.21 6.84 -1.35
N VAL A 157 -13.49 6.06 -0.56
CA VAL A 157 -14.05 4.92 0.17
C VAL A 157 -15.10 5.36 1.22
N ALA A 158 -14.92 6.54 1.83
CA ALA A 158 -15.86 7.04 2.85
C ALA A 158 -17.23 7.36 2.24
N GLU A 159 -17.26 8.04 1.09
CA GLU A 159 -18.50 8.37 0.40
C GLU A 159 -19.24 7.12 -0.07
N VAL A 160 -18.52 6.13 -0.64
CA VAL A 160 -19.11 4.85 -1.07
C VAL A 160 -19.64 4.05 0.12
N ARG A 161 -18.98 4.13 1.29
CA ARG A 161 -19.47 3.54 2.55
C ARG A 161 -20.79 4.18 2.99
N ASP A 162 -20.85 5.51 2.93
CA ASP A 162 -21.97 6.29 3.48
C ASP A 162 -23.20 6.27 2.54
N ASP A 163 -22.96 6.09 1.23
CA ASP A 163 -24.02 5.90 0.23
C ASP A 163 -23.76 4.65 -0.63
N PRO A 164 -24.26 3.47 -0.24
CA PRO A 164 -24.11 2.22 -0.99
C PRO A 164 -24.69 2.27 -2.41
N SER A 165 -25.60 3.20 -2.71
CA SER A 165 -26.18 3.34 -4.06
C SER A 165 -25.14 3.77 -5.10
N ILE A 166 -24.01 4.38 -4.68
CA ILE A 166 -22.88 4.72 -5.55
C ILE A 166 -22.28 3.42 -6.15
N LEU A 167 -22.02 2.42 -5.29
CA LEU A 167 -21.51 1.12 -5.73
C LEU A 167 -22.50 0.41 -6.64
N GLU A 168 -23.77 0.30 -6.23
CA GLU A 168 -24.82 -0.39 -6.99
C GLU A 168 -24.98 0.21 -8.39
N ARG A 169 -25.06 1.53 -8.49
CA ARG A 169 -25.15 2.26 -9.76
C ARG A 169 -23.95 1.99 -10.63
N ARG A 170 -22.74 2.09 -10.07
CA ARG A 170 -21.51 1.91 -10.83
C ARG A 170 -21.35 0.48 -11.35
N LEU A 171 -21.68 -0.52 -10.56
CA LEU A 171 -21.68 -1.92 -11.02
C LEU A 171 -22.67 -2.16 -12.15
N ALA A 172 -23.87 -1.59 -12.07
CA ALA A 172 -24.87 -1.70 -13.14
C ALA A 172 -24.40 -1.04 -14.44
N GLU A 173 -23.80 0.17 -14.36
CA GLU A 173 -23.23 0.88 -15.51
C GLU A 173 -22.15 0.03 -16.19
N LEU A 174 -21.16 -0.45 -15.43
CA LEU A 174 -20.05 -1.22 -15.95
C LEU A 174 -20.48 -2.58 -16.51
N SER A 175 -21.48 -3.22 -15.91
CA SER A 175 -22.06 -4.47 -16.43
C SER A 175 -22.67 -4.30 -17.82
N ILE A 176 -23.34 -3.15 -18.06
CA ILE A 176 -23.89 -2.81 -19.37
C ILE A 176 -22.76 -2.46 -20.35
N GLU A 177 -21.83 -1.63 -19.94
CA GLU A 177 -20.73 -1.13 -20.78
C GLU A 177 -19.80 -2.26 -21.25
N ARG A 178 -19.41 -3.16 -20.34
CA ARG A 178 -18.40 -4.20 -20.58
C ARG A 178 -19.00 -5.54 -21.00
N GLY A 179 -20.30 -5.70 -20.79
CA GLY A 179 -21.05 -6.90 -21.18
C GLY A 179 -20.92 -8.08 -20.19
N PRO A 180 -21.67 -9.17 -20.43
CA PRO A 180 -21.89 -10.24 -19.45
C PRO A 180 -20.67 -11.12 -19.16
N ALA A 181 -19.64 -11.07 -19.99
CA ALA A 181 -18.41 -11.85 -19.78
C ALA A 181 -17.35 -11.14 -18.94
N ASP A 182 -17.56 -9.86 -18.60
CA ASP A 182 -16.60 -9.09 -17.83
C ASP A 182 -16.57 -9.50 -16.37
N LYS A 183 -15.40 -9.39 -15.74
CA LYS A 183 -15.18 -9.72 -14.33
C LYS A 183 -16.06 -8.93 -13.37
N ILE A 184 -16.50 -7.73 -13.75
CA ILE A 184 -17.37 -6.89 -12.93
C ILE A 184 -18.67 -7.61 -12.52
N ASN A 185 -19.16 -8.55 -13.35
CA ASN A 185 -20.35 -9.33 -13.05
C ASN A 185 -20.12 -10.40 -11.97
N PHE A 186 -18.89 -10.64 -11.56
CA PHE A 186 -18.51 -11.52 -10.47
C PHE A 186 -18.16 -10.75 -9.18
N HIS A 187 -18.29 -9.42 -9.20
CA HIS A 187 -18.18 -8.61 -7.99
C HIS A 187 -19.33 -8.95 -7.07
N ASP A 188 -19.02 -9.43 -5.86
CA ASP A 188 -20.02 -9.71 -4.83
C ASP A 188 -20.09 -8.54 -3.83
N PRO A 189 -21.13 -7.67 -3.91
CA PRO A 189 -21.28 -6.55 -2.98
C PRO A 189 -21.47 -6.99 -1.54
N ASP A 190 -21.92 -8.24 -1.29
CA ASP A 190 -22.10 -8.74 0.07
C ASP A 190 -20.79 -9.22 0.71
N GLU A 191 -19.84 -9.73 -0.06
CA GLU A 191 -18.52 -10.11 0.41
C GLU A 191 -17.54 -8.93 0.43
N MET A 192 -17.69 -7.97 -0.49
CA MET A 192 -16.78 -6.84 -0.70
C MET A 192 -17.40 -5.52 -0.23
N LYS A 193 -17.97 -5.52 0.99
CA LYS A 193 -18.72 -4.37 1.50
C LYS A 193 -17.82 -3.19 1.83
N TYR A 194 -18.09 -2.07 1.17
CA TYR A 194 -17.55 -0.77 1.56
C TYR A 194 -18.08 -0.29 2.91
N GLY A 195 -19.15 -0.85 3.43
CA GLY A 195 -19.72 -0.51 4.73
C GLY A 195 -18.81 -0.78 5.94
N PHE A 196 -17.77 -1.59 5.79
CA PHE A 196 -16.82 -1.91 6.87
C PHE A 196 -15.35 -1.78 6.40
N PRO A 197 -14.94 -0.62 5.89
CA PRO A 197 -13.57 -0.42 5.42
C PRO A 197 -12.60 -0.29 6.60
N LYS A 198 -11.39 -0.88 6.47
CA LYS A 198 -10.29 -0.75 7.44
C LYS A 198 -8.96 -0.56 6.72
N THR A 199 -8.16 0.39 7.16
CA THR A 199 -6.76 0.53 6.71
C THR A 199 -5.79 -0.22 7.61
N VAL A 200 -6.08 -0.31 8.90
CA VAL A 200 -5.30 -1.03 9.91
C VAL A 200 -6.20 -1.97 10.69
N ASN A 201 -5.76 -3.21 10.89
CA ASN A 201 -6.46 -4.15 11.76
C ASN A 201 -6.12 -3.85 13.24
N TRP A 202 -6.86 -2.93 13.83
CA TRP A 202 -6.68 -2.54 15.24
C TRP A 202 -7.00 -3.67 16.23
N ASP A 203 -7.76 -4.68 15.83
CA ASP A 203 -8.17 -5.79 16.68
C ASP A 203 -7.15 -6.94 16.69
N ARG A 204 -6.06 -6.83 15.96
CA ARG A 204 -5.03 -7.85 15.80
C ARG A 204 -4.47 -8.37 17.11
N ASP A 205 -4.18 -7.46 18.06
CA ASP A 205 -3.67 -7.79 19.40
C ASP A 205 -3.88 -6.62 20.38
N GLY A 206 -3.51 -6.83 21.65
CA GLY A 206 -3.72 -5.83 22.71
C GLY A 206 -2.99 -4.50 22.48
N LEU A 207 -1.79 -4.53 21.85
CA LEU A 207 -1.02 -3.32 21.55
C LEU A 207 -1.72 -2.50 20.45
N PHE A 208 -2.11 -3.15 19.35
CA PHE A 208 -2.86 -2.52 18.26
C PHE A 208 -4.20 -1.95 18.75
N ARG A 209 -4.92 -2.67 19.62
CA ARG A 209 -6.17 -2.20 20.22
C ARG A 209 -5.98 -0.91 21.03
N THR A 210 -4.92 -0.86 21.85
CA THR A 210 -4.59 0.34 22.63
C THR A 210 -4.20 1.50 21.72
N ALA A 211 -3.41 1.24 20.68
CA ALA A 211 -3.05 2.24 19.69
C ALA A 211 -4.27 2.76 18.92
N GLY A 212 -5.18 1.85 18.51
CA GLY A 212 -6.44 2.21 17.84
C GLY A 212 -7.35 3.08 18.70
N ALA A 213 -7.46 2.78 20.00
CA ALA A 213 -8.19 3.64 20.93
C ALA A 213 -7.57 5.06 21.04
N GLY A 214 -6.24 5.16 21.00
CA GLY A 214 -5.54 6.45 20.96
C GLY A 214 -5.80 7.21 19.66
N VAL A 215 -5.79 6.52 18.52
CA VAL A 215 -6.10 7.11 17.21
C VAL A 215 -7.54 7.60 17.15
N ALA A 216 -8.50 6.84 17.69
CA ALA A 216 -9.91 7.23 17.75
C ALA A 216 -10.17 8.51 18.58
N MET A 217 -9.21 8.93 19.42
CA MET A 217 -9.28 10.22 20.13
C MET A 217 -8.77 11.39 19.26
N LEU A 218 -8.10 11.10 18.15
CA LEU A 218 -7.44 12.11 17.32
C LEU A 218 -8.11 12.31 15.96
N THR A 219 -9.01 11.41 15.56
CA THR A 219 -9.71 11.46 14.27
C THR A 219 -11.13 10.91 14.38
N ASP A 220 -12.04 11.47 13.61
CA ASP A 220 -13.42 10.99 13.48
C ASP A 220 -13.50 9.68 12.65
N GLU A 221 -12.46 9.39 11.85
CA GLU A 221 -12.39 8.21 10.96
C GLU A 221 -11.21 7.29 11.33
N PRO A 222 -11.22 6.64 12.52
CA PRO A 222 -10.09 5.82 12.99
C PRO A 222 -9.84 4.57 12.12
N PHE A 223 -10.83 4.15 11.33
CA PHE A 223 -10.72 2.99 10.44
C PHE A 223 -10.09 3.32 9.08
N LEU A 224 -10.04 4.60 8.70
CA LEU A 224 -9.48 5.08 7.42
C LEU A 224 -8.20 5.89 7.59
N VAL A 225 -7.51 5.73 8.70
CA VAL A 225 -6.21 6.39 8.95
C VAL A 225 -5.18 5.91 7.94
N GLN A 226 -4.41 6.84 7.41
CA GLN A 226 -3.35 6.50 6.46
C GLN A 226 -2.36 5.48 7.08
N ARG A 227 -2.23 4.36 6.40
CA ARG A 227 -1.34 3.28 6.82
C ARG A 227 0.11 3.61 6.43
N PRO A 228 1.09 3.41 7.32
CA PRO A 228 2.49 3.64 6.99
C PRO A 228 2.97 2.78 5.82
N HIS A 229 3.54 3.38 4.80
CA HIS A 229 3.97 2.72 3.56
C HIS A 229 4.97 1.57 3.75
N PHE A 230 5.75 1.57 4.83
CA PHE A 230 6.72 0.50 5.07
C PHE A 230 6.07 -0.86 5.36
N PHE A 231 4.78 -0.91 5.69
CA PHE A 231 4.03 -2.19 5.79
C PHE A 231 3.77 -2.83 4.44
N GLU A 232 3.75 -2.02 3.38
CA GLU A 232 3.45 -2.46 2.02
C GLU A 232 4.71 -2.72 1.19
N ASP A 233 5.84 -2.14 1.62
CA ASP A 233 7.09 -2.09 0.87
C ASP A 233 8.23 -2.76 1.66
N PRO A 234 8.53 -4.05 1.38
CA PRO A 234 9.59 -4.79 2.05
C PRO A 234 10.98 -4.13 1.93
N LYS A 235 11.26 -3.47 0.80
CA LYS A 235 12.55 -2.79 0.60
C LYS A 235 12.66 -1.54 1.49
N LEU A 236 11.56 -0.78 1.61
CA LEU A 236 11.50 0.37 2.52
C LEU A 236 11.64 -0.07 3.98
N PHE A 237 10.93 -1.13 4.37
CA PHE A 237 11.05 -1.70 5.72
C PHE A 237 12.49 -2.10 6.04
N LEU A 238 13.14 -2.84 5.17
CA LEU A 238 14.53 -3.27 5.35
C LEU A 238 15.52 -2.09 5.37
N THR A 239 15.28 -1.08 4.55
CA THR A 239 16.06 0.16 4.55
C THR A 239 15.99 0.84 5.91
N MET A 240 14.77 1.06 6.43
CA MET A 240 14.55 1.72 7.72
C MET A 240 15.06 0.89 8.90
N ALA A 241 14.81 -0.42 8.91
CA ALA A 241 15.27 -1.32 9.96
C ALA A 241 16.81 -1.37 10.02
N SER A 242 17.46 -1.45 8.86
CA SER A 242 18.92 -1.45 8.78
C SER A 242 19.52 -0.11 9.23
N LEU A 243 18.89 1.01 8.84
CA LEU A 243 19.31 2.35 9.28
C LEU A 243 19.14 2.52 10.80
N GLY A 244 18.02 2.05 11.35
CA GLY A 244 17.77 2.04 12.80
C GLY A 244 18.80 1.23 13.58
N LEU A 245 19.16 0.04 13.07
CA LEU A 245 20.21 -0.79 13.65
C LEU A 245 21.57 -0.09 13.62
N ALA A 246 21.92 0.55 12.51
CA ALA A 246 23.16 1.31 12.39
C ALA A 246 23.20 2.47 13.38
N ALA A 247 22.11 3.22 13.52
CA ALA A 247 21.99 4.32 14.49
C ALA A 247 22.15 3.82 15.93
N LEU A 248 21.49 2.72 16.29
CA LEU A 248 21.62 2.09 17.62
C LEU A 248 23.08 1.69 17.90
N CYS A 249 23.75 1.05 16.95
CA CYS A 249 25.16 0.69 17.06
C CYS A 249 26.04 1.95 17.26
N GLY A 250 25.79 3.01 16.52
CA GLY A 250 26.47 4.31 16.67
C GLY A 250 26.31 4.89 18.07
N ILE A 251 25.09 4.91 18.59
CA ILE A 251 24.79 5.36 19.96
C ILE A 251 25.57 4.54 20.99
N LEU A 252 25.56 3.21 20.87
CA LEU A 252 26.31 2.32 21.78
C LEU A 252 27.82 2.58 21.73
N LEU A 253 28.39 2.85 20.56
CA LEU A 253 29.82 3.17 20.42
C LEU A 253 30.19 4.49 21.06
N VAL A 254 29.29 5.48 21.09
CA VAL A 254 29.47 6.78 21.73
C VAL A 254 29.32 6.68 23.25
N LEU A 255 28.23 6.03 23.72
CA LEU A 255 27.94 5.94 25.15
C LEU A 255 28.93 5.06 25.91
N PHE A 256 29.54 4.07 25.27
CA PHE A 256 30.47 3.12 25.87
C PHE A 256 31.87 3.21 25.23
N PRO A 257 32.63 4.27 25.50
CA PRO A 257 33.96 4.44 24.93
C PRO A 257 34.93 3.32 25.37
N ALA A 258 36.00 3.13 24.61
CA ALA A 258 37.06 2.18 24.99
C ALA A 258 37.66 2.58 26.33
N ARG A 259 37.77 1.67 27.29
CA ARG A 259 38.59 1.93 28.47
C ARG A 259 40.03 2.14 28.01
N ARG A 260 40.57 3.35 28.27
CA ARG A 260 42.01 3.56 28.14
C ARG A 260 42.66 2.67 29.20
N ARG A 261 43.51 1.75 28.79
CA ARG A 261 44.41 1.03 29.67
C ARG A 261 45.62 1.90 29.98
#